data_93ea7bc092ef3a4bb7fda512392c85b6
#
_entry.id   93ea7bc092ef3a4bb7fda512392c85b6
#
_cell.length_a   1.000
_cell.length_b   1.000
_cell.length_c   1.000
_cell.angle_alpha   90.00
_cell.angle_beta   90.00
_cell.angle_gamma   90.00
#
_symmetry.space_group_name_H-M   'P 1'
#
loop_
_entity.id
_entity.type
_entity.pdbx_description
1 polymer ?
#
loop_
_entity_poly.entity_id
_entity_poly.type
_entity_poly.pdbx_seq_one_letter_code
_entity_poly.pdbx_strand_id
1 'polypeptide(L)'
;INYIYPPISRSRLIFLYATVLIVILLSISRLALRAVLGHLRKRGIGINRVLIVGAGKVGRTVMRNIVARPSLGYQIIGFVDDNPDKGRTDIGPFKALGPVANLARIIQEETIDEVIITLPWMYHRKIISIMRECQRKRVRARLVPDLFQMTLSQVDVDDLGGVPLVGIKDIAIPRG
;
A
#
# COMPACT_ATOMS: atom_id res chain seq x y z
N ILE A 1 -40.33 -58.13 -10.96
CA ILE A 1 -39.09 -57.36 -10.79
C ILE A 1 -39.49 -55.95 -10.33
N ASN A 2 -39.60 -55.76 -8.97
CA ASN A 2 -39.92 -54.46 -8.37
C ASN A 2 -38.66 -53.60 -8.29
N TYR A 3 -38.57 -52.62 -9.16
CA TYR A 3 -37.59 -51.58 -9.06
C TYR A 3 -38.07 -50.56 -7.99
N ILE A 4 -37.56 -50.72 -6.76
CA ILE A 4 -37.89 -49.84 -5.64
C ILE A 4 -37.12 -48.53 -5.90
N TYR A 5 -37.81 -47.49 -6.40
CA TYR A 5 -37.30 -46.13 -6.40
C TYR A 5 -37.16 -45.65 -4.95
N PRO A 6 -35.96 -45.27 -4.49
CA PRO A 6 -35.85 -44.72 -3.14
C PRO A 6 -36.59 -43.38 -3.08
N PRO A 7 -37.30 -43.09 -1.99
CA PRO A 7 -38.12 -41.88 -1.89
C PRO A 7 -37.27 -40.60 -2.02
N ILE A 8 -37.70 -39.72 -2.90
CA ILE A 8 -37.09 -38.43 -3.27
C ILE A 8 -36.78 -37.53 -2.04
N SER A 9 -37.40 -37.79 -0.89
CA SER A 9 -37.19 -37.08 0.37
C SER A 9 -35.78 -37.26 0.98
N ARG A 10 -35.13 -38.40 0.77
CA ARG A 10 -33.75 -38.66 1.25
C ARG A 10 -32.71 -37.84 0.48
N SER A 11 -32.98 -37.59 -0.80
CA SER A 11 -32.09 -36.79 -1.64
C SER A 11 -31.98 -35.33 -1.15
N ARG A 12 -33.06 -34.72 -0.73
CA ARG A 12 -33.07 -33.31 -0.29
C ARG A 12 -32.27 -33.08 1.00
N LEU A 13 -32.35 -34.02 1.94
CA LEU A 13 -31.57 -33.95 3.18
C LEU A 13 -30.08 -34.12 2.92
N ILE A 14 -29.69 -34.97 1.98
CA ILE A 14 -28.27 -35.13 1.58
C ILE A 14 -27.71 -33.84 1.00
N PHE A 15 -28.47 -33.19 0.12
CA PHE A 15 -28.03 -31.87 -0.44
C PHE A 15 -27.93 -30.81 0.64
N LEU A 16 -28.85 -30.77 1.61
CA LEU A 16 -28.81 -29.84 2.73
C LEU A 16 -27.55 -30.07 3.59
N TYR A 17 -27.28 -31.29 4.00
CA TYR A 17 -26.10 -31.65 4.78
C TYR A 17 -24.79 -31.35 4.00
N ALA A 18 -24.77 -31.70 2.71
CA ALA A 18 -23.60 -31.40 1.87
C ALA A 18 -23.33 -29.87 1.77
N THR A 19 -24.38 -29.08 1.59
CA THR A 19 -24.26 -27.63 1.52
C THR A 19 -23.73 -27.06 2.85
N VAL A 20 -24.31 -27.48 3.97
CA VAL A 20 -23.85 -27.04 5.31
C VAL A 20 -22.40 -27.46 5.55
N LEU A 21 -22.03 -28.69 5.21
CA LEU A 21 -20.67 -29.20 5.37
C LEU A 21 -19.68 -28.39 4.53
N ILE A 22 -20.01 -28.09 3.28
CA ILE A 22 -19.16 -27.27 2.38
C ILE A 22 -18.96 -25.86 2.95
N VAL A 23 -20.02 -25.21 3.43
CA VAL A 23 -19.93 -23.87 4.02
C VAL A 23 -19.03 -23.87 5.26
N ILE A 24 -19.20 -24.87 6.14
CA ILE A 24 -18.36 -25.03 7.33
C ILE A 24 -16.90 -25.25 6.94
N LEU A 25 -16.62 -26.15 6.00
CA LEU A 25 -15.27 -26.47 5.56
C LEU A 25 -14.57 -25.25 4.93
N LEU A 26 -15.28 -24.51 4.08
CA LEU A 26 -14.77 -23.27 3.48
C LEU A 26 -14.52 -22.19 4.52
N SER A 27 -15.39 -22.06 5.52
CA SER A 27 -15.22 -21.11 6.60
C SER A 27 -13.99 -21.43 7.44
N ILE A 28 -13.82 -22.69 7.82
CA ILE A 28 -12.66 -23.18 8.59
C ILE A 28 -11.37 -22.97 7.78
N SER A 29 -11.36 -23.32 6.49
CA SER A 29 -10.19 -23.15 5.64
C SER A 29 -9.76 -21.66 5.52
N ARG A 30 -10.72 -20.76 5.39
CA ARG A 30 -10.46 -19.31 5.38
C ARG A 30 -9.92 -18.79 6.71
N LEU A 31 -10.48 -19.24 7.83
CA LEU A 31 -9.97 -18.89 9.16
C LEU A 31 -8.55 -19.41 9.37
N ALA A 32 -8.31 -20.68 9.02
CA ALA A 32 -6.98 -21.30 9.13
C ALA A 32 -5.95 -20.54 8.28
N LEU A 33 -6.29 -20.23 7.02
CA LEU A 33 -5.41 -19.47 6.14
C LEU A 33 -5.09 -18.08 6.71
N ARG A 34 -6.09 -17.36 7.25
CA ARG A 34 -5.87 -16.06 7.91
C ARG A 34 -4.98 -16.17 9.14
N ALA A 35 -5.19 -17.20 9.96
CA ALA A 35 -4.38 -17.46 11.17
C ALA A 35 -2.92 -17.78 10.80
N VAL A 36 -2.71 -18.65 9.82
CA VAL A 36 -1.36 -19.01 9.33
C VAL A 36 -0.64 -17.80 8.75
N LEU A 37 -1.30 -17.03 7.85
CA LEU A 37 -0.71 -15.82 7.29
C LEU A 37 -0.41 -14.77 8.37
N GLY A 38 -1.30 -14.61 9.35
CA GLY A 38 -1.06 -13.73 10.50
C GLY A 38 0.13 -14.17 11.36
N HIS A 39 0.28 -15.48 11.56
CA HIS A 39 1.40 -16.04 12.32
C HIS A 39 2.74 -15.92 11.56
N LEU A 40 2.76 -16.17 10.25
CA LEU A 40 3.94 -16.01 9.40
C LEU A 40 4.40 -14.54 9.37
N ARG A 41 3.47 -13.59 9.28
CA ARG A 41 3.77 -12.15 9.35
C ARG A 41 4.39 -11.75 10.70
N LYS A 42 3.91 -12.31 11.82
CA LYS A 42 4.51 -12.08 13.15
C LYS A 42 5.96 -12.61 13.23
N ARG A 43 6.30 -13.61 12.44
CA ARG A 43 7.67 -14.18 12.33
C ARG A 43 8.55 -13.46 11.31
N GLY A 44 8.10 -12.32 10.76
CA GLY A 44 8.88 -11.55 9.79
C GLY A 44 8.83 -12.07 8.35
N ILE A 45 8.04 -13.11 8.07
CA ILE A 45 7.92 -13.68 6.72
C ILE A 45 6.88 -12.86 5.94
N GLY A 46 7.30 -12.29 4.81
CA GLY A 46 6.44 -11.43 3.97
C GLY A 46 6.27 -10.00 4.50
N ILE A 47 7.22 -9.52 5.32
CA ILE A 47 7.30 -8.10 5.70
C ILE A 47 8.04 -7.35 4.60
N ASN A 48 7.43 -6.31 4.06
CA ASN A 48 8.07 -5.38 3.13
C ASN A 48 8.83 -4.31 3.93
N ARG A 49 10.14 -4.23 3.76
CA ARG A 49 10.99 -3.21 4.35
C ARG A 49 10.84 -1.91 3.58
N VAL A 50 10.34 -0.88 4.25
CA VAL A 50 9.91 0.37 3.59
C VAL A 50 10.76 1.54 4.03
N LEU A 51 11.22 2.32 3.04
CA LEU A 51 11.84 3.63 3.24
C LEU A 51 10.85 4.73 2.85
N ILE A 52 10.68 5.73 3.71
CA ILE A 52 9.79 6.88 3.44
C ILE A 52 10.64 8.03 2.92
N VAL A 53 10.23 8.63 1.80
CA VAL A 53 10.85 9.85 1.26
C VAL A 53 9.94 11.04 1.50
N GLY A 54 10.38 11.94 2.38
CA GLY A 54 9.64 13.10 2.86
C GLY A 54 9.04 12.88 4.25
N ALA A 55 9.44 13.72 5.22
CA ALA A 55 8.95 13.70 6.60
C ALA A 55 7.97 14.87 6.88
N GLY A 56 7.30 15.36 5.85
CA GLY A 56 6.26 16.36 5.92
C GLY A 56 4.96 15.79 6.56
N LYS A 57 3.88 16.58 6.49
CA LYS A 57 2.56 16.19 7.04
C LYS A 57 2.08 14.84 6.48
N VAL A 58 2.18 14.64 5.17
CA VAL A 58 1.78 13.39 4.50
C VAL A 58 2.66 12.22 4.93
N GLY A 59 3.99 12.38 4.94
CA GLY A 59 4.93 11.34 5.35
C GLY A 59 4.69 10.86 6.79
N ARG A 60 4.50 11.80 7.73
CA ARG A 60 4.17 11.49 9.13
C ARG A 60 2.84 10.74 9.27
N THR A 61 1.85 11.10 8.45
CA THR A 61 0.56 10.40 8.44
C THR A 61 0.71 8.97 7.90
N VAL A 62 1.47 8.78 6.82
CA VAL A 62 1.76 7.45 6.26
C VAL A 62 2.49 6.58 7.28
N MET A 63 3.54 7.10 7.93
CA MET A 63 4.29 6.38 8.97
C MET A 63 3.39 5.94 10.12
N ARG A 64 2.54 6.83 10.65
CA ARG A 64 1.58 6.50 11.70
C ARG A 64 0.57 5.44 11.28
N ASN A 65 0.04 5.53 10.05
CA ASN A 65 -0.94 4.58 9.53
C ASN A 65 -0.34 3.18 9.34
N ILE A 66 0.92 3.09 8.92
CA ILE A 66 1.62 1.81 8.80
C ILE A 66 1.77 1.15 10.18
N VAL A 67 2.20 1.90 11.19
CA VAL A 67 2.35 1.37 12.56
C VAL A 67 1.00 0.99 13.17
N ALA A 68 -0.03 1.79 12.94
CA ALA A 68 -1.38 1.50 13.44
C ALA A 68 -2.00 0.23 12.81
N ARG A 69 -1.48 -0.23 11.67
CA ARG A 69 -2.01 -1.38 10.92
C ARG A 69 -0.93 -2.41 10.58
N PRO A 70 -0.44 -3.18 11.56
CA PRO A 70 0.59 -4.20 11.33
C PRO A 70 0.17 -5.26 10.30
N SER A 71 -1.15 -5.43 10.09
CA SER A 71 -1.71 -6.34 9.08
C SER A 71 -1.32 -5.97 7.63
N LEU A 72 -0.87 -4.74 7.37
CA LEU A 72 -0.36 -4.34 6.07
C LEU A 72 0.96 -5.02 5.71
N GLY A 73 1.69 -5.57 6.68
CA GLY A 73 2.95 -6.27 6.46
C GLY A 73 4.10 -5.33 6.05
N TYR A 74 4.08 -4.06 6.48
CA TYR A 74 5.16 -3.11 6.28
C TYR A 74 5.99 -2.92 7.53
N GLN A 75 7.31 -2.84 7.35
CA GLN A 75 8.27 -2.43 8.38
C GLN A 75 8.98 -1.17 7.92
N ILE A 76 8.80 -0.08 8.62
CA ILE A 76 9.49 1.18 8.32
C ILE A 76 10.93 1.06 8.84
N ILE A 77 11.90 1.15 7.93
CA ILE A 77 13.33 1.17 8.27
C ILE A 77 13.75 2.57 8.72
N GLY A 78 13.20 3.59 8.07
CA GLY A 78 13.45 4.98 8.38
C GLY A 78 12.85 5.90 7.33
N PHE A 79 13.27 7.15 7.38
CA PHE A 79 12.88 8.13 6.39
C PHE A 79 14.06 9.02 5.97
N VAL A 80 13.95 9.62 4.79
CA VAL A 80 14.88 10.63 4.27
C VAL A 80 14.13 11.92 3.97
N ASP A 81 14.74 13.06 4.30
CA ASP A 81 14.19 14.39 3.99
C ASP A 81 15.35 15.36 3.73
N ASP A 82 15.21 16.24 2.75
CA ASP A 82 16.28 17.24 2.44
C ASP A 82 16.25 18.42 3.40
N ASN A 83 15.15 18.63 4.10
CA ASN A 83 15.13 19.63 5.15
C ASN A 83 16.04 19.15 6.30
N PRO A 84 17.14 19.89 6.62
CA PRO A 84 18.11 19.46 7.62
C PRO A 84 17.49 19.27 9.02
N ASP A 85 16.48 20.06 9.37
CA ASP A 85 15.78 19.95 10.66
C ASP A 85 14.97 18.65 10.78
N LYS A 86 14.52 18.09 9.64
CA LYS A 86 13.75 16.86 9.60
C LYS A 86 14.60 15.64 9.27
N GLY A 87 15.55 15.79 8.35
CA GLY A 87 16.37 14.68 7.88
C GLY A 87 17.46 14.21 8.85
N ARG A 88 17.71 14.97 9.94
CA ARG A 88 18.70 14.64 10.99
C ARG A 88 18.10 14.28 12.32
N THR A 89 16.82 14.52 12.52
CA THR A 89 16.14 14.31 13.81
C THR A 89 15.10 13.22 13.66
N ASP A 90 15.19 12.21 14.53
CA ASP A 90 14.23 11.11 14.56
C ASP A 90 12.82 11.61 14.90
N ILE A 91 11.82 10.99 14.30
CA ILE A 91 10.41 11.32 14.54
C ILE A 91 9.76 10.16 15.31
N GLY A 92 9.73 10.26 16.64
CA GLY A 92 9.26 9.17 17.50
C GLY A 92 10.09 7.89 17.27
N PRO A 93 9.49 6.76 16.89
CA PRO A 93 10.23 5.52 16.68
C PRO A 93 10.92 5.45 15.30
N PHE A 94 10.78 6.47 14.45
CA PHE A 94 11.28 6.45 13.08
C PHE A 94 12.63 7.14 12.97
N LYS A 95 13.62 6.43 12.44
CA LYS A 95 14.99 6.94 12.26
C LYS A 95 15.10 7.86 11.07
N ALA A 96 15.76 8.99 11.27
CA ALA A 96 16.17 9.89 10.20
C ALA A 96 17.47 9.36 9.57
N LEU A 97 17.41 9.01 8.27
CA LEU A 97 18.55 8.47 7.53
C LEU A 97 19.28 9.49 6.68
N GLY A 98 18.92 10.76 6.84
CA GLY A 98 19.58 11.88 6.19
C GLY A 98 18.86 12.43 4.95
N PRO A 99 19.59 13.12 4.05
CA PRO A 99 19.03 13.72 2.86
C PRO A 99 18.68 12.67 1.80
N VAL A 100 17.78 13.04 0.89
CA VAL A 100 17.35 12.18 -0.23
C VAL A 100 18.50 11.76 -1.13
N ALA A 101 19.59 12.53 -1.18
CA ALA A 101 20.81 12.17 -1.91
C ALA A 101 21.42 10.84 -1.45
N ASN A 102 21.18 10.43 -0.21
CA ASN A 102 21.67 9.16 0.36
C ASN A 102 20.83 7.95 -0.06
N LEU A 103 19.72 8.14 -0.79
CA LEU A 103 18.76 7.10 -1.14
C LEU A 103 19.43 5.86 -1.74
N ALA A 104 20.30 6.04 -2.72
CA ALA A 104 20.96 4.93 -3.42
C ALA A 104 21.82 4.07 -2.48
N ARG A 105 22.50 4.71 -1.53
CA ARG A 105 23.32 4.05 -0.51
C ARG A 105 22.44 3.30 0.48
N ILE A 106 21.40 3.96 1.00
CA ILE A 106 20.47 3.37 1.98
C ILE A 106 19.77 2.13 1.41
N ILE A 107 19.34 2.17 0.14
CA ILE A 107 18.73 1.02 -0.52
C ILE A 107 19.66 -0.19 -0.53
N GLN A 108 20.98 0.03 -0.69
CA GLN A 108 21.95 -1.06 -0.74
C GLN A 108 22.32 -1.60 0.66
N GLU A 109 22.47 -0.69 1.63
CA GLU A 109 22.90 -1.04 2.99
C GLU A 109 21.78 -1.68 3.81
N GLU A 110 20.53 -1.20 3.65
CA GLU A 110 19.40 -1.52 4.54
C GLU A 110 18.43 -2.58 3.99
N THR A 111 18.70 -3.16 2.83
CA THR A 111 17.79 -4.15 2.19
C THR A 111 16.35 -3.62 2.12
N ILE A 112 16.12 -2.58 1.32
CA ILE A 112 14.82 -1.95 1.13
C ILE A 112 14.04 -2.67 0.03
N ASP A 113 12.79 -3.07 0.31
CA ASP A 113 11.89 -3.70 -0.66
C ASP A 113 11.04 -2.67 -1.41
N GLU A 114 10.72 -1.57 -0.72
CA GLU A 114 9.82 -0.55 -1.26
C GLU A 114 10.16 0.85 -0.74
N VAL A 115 10.06 1.84 -1.62
CA VAL A 115 10.22 3.26 -1.30
C VAL A 115 8.88 3.96 -1.47
N ILE A 116 8.38 4.60 -0.41
CA ILE A 116 7.14 5.37 -0.44
C ILE A 116 7.49 6.86 -0.50
N ILE A 117 7.14 7.50 -1.61
CA ILE A 117 7.43 8.91 -1.88
C ILE A 117 6.22 9.74 -1.43
N THR A 118 6.44 10.66 -0.49
CA THR A 118 5.40 11.54 0.07
C THR A 118 5.69 13.02 -0.17
N LEU A 119 6.51 13.28 -1.19
CA LEU A 119 6.86 14.64 -1.59
C LEU A 119 5.67 15.30 -2.32
N PRO A 120 5.42 16.61 -2.09
CA PRO A 120 4.45 17.38 -2.86
C PRO A 120 4.79 17.42 -4.35
N TRP A 121 3.75 17.52 -5.19
CA TRP A 121 3.90 17.53 -6.66
C TRP A 121 4.83 18.63 -7.21
N MET A 122 4.97 19.72 -6.50
CA MET A 122 5.93 20.78 -6.86
C MET A 122 7.37 20.25 -7.00
N TYR A 123 7.70 19.14 -6.36
CA TYR A 123 9.00 18.46 -6.47
C TYR A 123 9.01 17.35 -7.53
N HIS A 124 8.15 17.40 -8.56
CA HIS A 124 7.98 16.34 -9.57
C HIS A 124 9.30 15.90 -10.22
N ARG A 125 10.23 16.81 -10.53
CA ARG A 125 11.56 16.46 -11.07
C ARG A 125 12.33 15.55 -10.13
N LYS A 126 12.25 15.81 -8.83
CA LYS A 126 12.88 15.00 -7.81
C LYS A 126 12.18 13.65 -7.64
N ILE A 127 10.86 13.63 -7.67
CA ILE A 127 10.05 12.40 -7.64
C ILE A 127 10.46 11.48 -8.79
N ILE A 128 10.57 12.01 -10.02
CA ILE A 128 11.01 11.24 -11.20
C ILE A 128 12.44 10.70 -11.02
N SER A 129 13.34 11.51 -10.47
CA SER A 129 14.73 11.08 -10.21
C SER A 129 14.78 9.94 -9.19
N ILE A 130 14.01 10.01 -8.10
CA ILE A 130 13.88 8.96 -7.09
C ILE A 130 13.31 7.68 -7.71
N MET A 131 12.25 7.79 -8.51
CA MET A 131 11.64 6.63 -9.18
C MET A 131 12.64 5.93 -10.12
N ARG A 132 13.43 6.68 -10.90
CA ARG A 132 14.49 6.12 -11.75
C ARG A 132 15.57 5.40 -10.92
N GLU A 133 15.96 5.97 -9.77
CA GLU A 133 16.93 5.34 -8.89
C GLU A 133 16.39 4.01 -8.32
N CYS A 134 15.16 3.99 -7.85
CA CYS A 134 14.49 2.78 -7.38
C CYS A 134 14.42 1.72 -8.49
N GLN A 135 14.09 2.13 -9.72
CA GLN A 135 14.04 1.23 -10.87
C GLN A 135 15.41 0.61 -11.18
N ARG A 136 16.48 1.41 -11.16
CA ARG A 136 17.87 0.92 -11.34
C ARG A 136 18.26 -0.11 -10.28
N LYS A 137 17.82 0.08 -9.06
CA LYS A 137 18.08 -0.82 -7.91
C LYS A 137 17.07 -1.95 -7.77
N ARG A 138 16.08 -2.06 -8.68
CA ARG A 138 14.99 -3.06 -8.65
C ARG A 138 14.15 -3.00 -7.37
N VAL A 139 14.01 -1.82 -6.78
CA VAL A 139 13.17 -1.56 -5.60
C VAL A 139 11.86 -0.95 -6.07
N ARG A 140 10.75 -1.36 -5.48
CA ARG A 140 9.43 -0.80 -5.80
C ARG A 140 9.33 0.64 -5.32
N ALA A 141 8.81 1.54 -6.14
CA ALA A 141 8.52 2.91 -5.77
C ALA A 141 7.01 3.17 -5.81
N ARG A 142 6.46 3.74 -4.74
CA ARG A 142 5.08 4.21 -4.68
C ARG A 142 5.04 5.69 -4.38
N LEU A 143 4.23 6.41 -5.13
CA LEU A 143 3.93 7.80 -4.86
C LEU A 143 2.61 7.89 -4.08
N VAL A 144 2.63 8.60 -2.96
CA VAL A 144 1.41 8.99 -2.24
C VAL A 144 1.02 10.37 -2.71
N PRO A 145 -0.07 10.52 -3.47
CA PRO A 145 -0.51 11.83 -3.94
C PRO A 145 -1.00 12.66 -2.75
N ASP A 146 -0.64 13.94 -2.74
CA ASP A 146 -1.21 14.91 -1.80
C ASP A 146 -2.60 15.35 -2.31
N LEU A 147 -3.61 14.57 -1.96
CA LEU A 147 -4.99 14.80 -2.39
C LEU A 147 -5.52 16.16 -1.96
N PHE A 148 -4.99 16.75 -0.87
CA PHE A 148 -5.37 18.09 -0.44
C PHE A 148 -4.90 19.17 -1.41
N GLN A 149 -3.73 19.01 -2.02
CA GLN A 149 -3.26 19.94 -3.06
C GLN A 149 -3.96 19.73 -4.39
N MET A 150 -4.39 18.50 -4.70
CA MET A 150 -5.20 18.22 -5.89
C MET A 150 -6.59 18.86 -5.81
N THR A 151 -7.20 18.86 -4.62
CA THR A 151 -8.50 19.50 -4.40
C THR A 151 -8.43 21.03 -4.49
N LEU A 152 -7.33 21.65 -4.09
CA LEU A 152 -7.11 23.09 -4.19
C LEU A 152 -6.72 23.56 -5.60
N SER A 153 -6.25 22.66 -6.46
CA SER A 153 -5.89 22.93 -7.86
C SER A 153 -7.06 22.58 -8.78
N GLN A 154 -8.28 23.05 -8.50
CA GLN A 154 -9.46 22.97 -9.38
C GLN A 154 -9.43 21.77 -10.38
N VAL A 155 -9.26 20.56 -9.88
CA VAL A 155 -9.47 19.36 -10.66
C VAL A 155 -10.95 19.04 -10.48
N ASP A 156 -11.77 19.37 -11.47
CA ASP A 156 -13.12 18.84 -11.57
C ASP A 156 -12.99 17.32 -11.70
N VAL A 157 -13.34 16.60 -10.65
CA VAL A 157 -13.44 15.14 -10.67
C VAL A 157 -14.85 14.83 -11.15
N ASP A 158 -15.02 14.69 -12.46
CA ASP A 158 -16.23 14.12 -13.03
C ASP A 158 -16.25 12.62 -12.77
N ASP A 159 -17.26 12.17 -12.05
CA ASP A 159 -17.53 10.75 -11.81
C ASP A 159 -18.38 10.19 -12.95
N LEU A 160 -17.75 9.45 -13.84
CA LEU A 160 -18.43 8.64 -14.86
C LEU A 160 -18.55 7.19 -14.38
N GLY A 161 -19.59 6.92 -13.57
CA GLY A 161 -19.95 5.54 -13.23
C GLY A 161 -18.91 4.80 -12.37
N GLY A 162 -18.26 5.50 -11.41
CA GLY A 162 -17.28 4.91 -10.48
C GLY A 162 -15.84 4.94 -10.97
N VAL A 163 -15.56 5.59 -12.11
CA VAL A 163 -14.19 5.84 -12.59
C VAL A 163 -13.88 7.32 -12.45
N PRO A 164 -12.97 7.75 -11.56
CA PRO A 164 -12.59 9.15 -11.44
C PRO A 164 -11.81 9.59 -12.69
N LEU A 165 -12.38 10.49 -13.46
CA LEU A 165 -11.71 11.17 -14.57
C LEU A 165 -11.00 12.41 -14.04
N VAL A 166 -9.69 12.46 -14.17
CA VAL A 166 -8.88 13.64 -13.87
C VAL A 166 -8.81 14.50 -15.13
N GLY A 167 -9.68 15.50 -15.24
CA GLY A 167 -9.61 16.49 -16.30
C GLY A 167 -8.45 17.46 -16.05
N ILE A 168 -7.43 17.44 -16.91
CA ILE A 168 -6.40 18.49 -16.93
C ILE A 168 -7.02 19.66 -17.69
N LYS A 169 -7.38 20.72 -16.95
CA LYS A 169 -7.86 21.95 -17.56
C LYS A 169 -6.72 22.57 -18.36
N ASP A 170 -6.92 22.78 -19.66
CA ASP A 170 -5.96 23.41 -20.57
C ASP A 170 -5.45 24.74 -19.99
N ILE A 171 -4.12 24.84 -19.87
CA ILE A 171 -3.45 26.09 -19.57
C ILE A 171 -3.68 26.98 -20.80
N ALA A 172 -4.62 27.93 -20.69
CA ALA A 172 -4.80 28.94 -21.69
C ALA A 172 -3.48 29.73 -21.87
N ILE A 173 -2.80 29.48 -22.99
CA ILE A 173 -1.64 30.26 -23.39
C ILE A 173 -2.17 31.64 -23.83
N PRO A 174 -1.82 32.74 -23.17
CA PRO A 174 -2.19 34.06 -23.64
C PRO A 174 -1.49 34.29 -24.98
N ARG A 175 -2.26 34.43 -26.05
CA ARG A 175 -1.77 34.90 -27.33
C ARG A 175 -1.49 36.42 -27.18
N GLY A 176 -0.21 36.79 -27.14
CA GLY A 176 0.27 38.14 -27.35
C GLY A 176 0.24 38.51 -28.84
#